data_dc4063165d322d987debddbeb25d5a31
#
_entry.id   dc4063165d322d987debddbeb25d5a31
#
_cell.length_a   1.000
_cell.length_b   1.000
_cell.length_c   1.000
_cell.angle_alpha   90.00
_cell.angle_beta   90.00
_cell.angle_gamma   90.00
#
_symmetry.space_group_name_H-M   'P 1'
#
loop_
_entity.id
_entity.type
_entity.pdbx_description
1 polymer ?
#
loop_
_entity_poly.entity_id
_entity_poly.type
_entity_poly.pdbx_seq_one_letter_code
_entity_poly.pdbx_strand_id
1 'polypeptide(L)'
;LPASKILEQRKNELMLILPDWKDAEKSGVFAENFFPDNPIDSLKKYSKELFTKAGKNLVIKEMKAENQLRGSFIIEGEKINIEIYFTLSPENPAMIQEYRIREVPKKKK
;
A
#
# COMPACT_ATOMS: atom_id res chain seq x y z
N LEU A 1 -5.05 5.17 17.23
CA LEU A 1 -3.66 5.59 17.45
C LEU A 1 -3.16 6.44 16.30
N PRO A 2 -2.46 7.54 16.56
CA PRO A 2 -1.81 8.27 15.49
C PRO A 2 -0.69 7.42 14.88
N ALA A 3 -0.53 7.52 13.58
CA ALA A 3 0.50 6.77 12.87
C ALA A 3 1.88 7.33 13.21
N SER A 4 2.88 6.45 13.32
CA SER A 4 4.26 6.85 13.50
C SER A 4 4.78 7.58 12.27
N LYS A 5 5.84 8.36 12.43
CA LYS A 5 6.45 9.08 11.31
C LYS A 5 6.91 8.14 10.21
N ILE A 6 7.53 7.00 10.58
CA ILE A 6 8.01 6.05 9.58
C ILE A 6 6.84 5.38 8.85
N LEU A 7 5.75 5.10 9.53
CA LEU A 7 4.58 4.51 8.90
C LEU A 7 3.97 5.46 7.87
N GLU A 8 3.85 6.75 8.22
CA GLU A 8 3.37 7.77 7.30
C GLU A 8 4.31 7.96 6.11
N GLN A 9 5.61 7.97 6.35
CA GLN A 9 6.61 8.10 5.30
C GLN A 9 6.49 6.95 4.31
N ARG A 10 6.40 5.70 4.82
CA ARG A 10 6.29 4.53 3.96
C ARG A 10 4.98 4.51 3.18
N LYS A 11 3.88 4.97 3.79
CA LYS A 11 2.61 5.14 3.08
C LYS A 11 2.77 6.08 1.89
N ASN A 12 3.39 7.23 2.10
CA ASN A 12 3.57 8.22 1.04
C ASN A 12 4.44 7.69 -0.09
N GLU A 13 5.54 7.00 0.26
CA GLU A 13 6.41 6.37 -0.74
C GLU A 13 5.68 5.28 -1.52
N LEU A 14 4.89 4.48 -0.80
CA LEU A 14 4.11 3.41 -1.42
C LEU A 14 3.09 3.96 -2.42
N MET A 15 2.45 5.10 -2.10
CA MET A 15 1.49 5.73 -3.00
C MET A 15 2.13 6.19 -4.32
N LEU A 16 3.40 6.56 -4.30
CA LEU A 16 4.12 6.90 -5.52
C LEU A 16 4.46 5.67 -6.36
N ILE A 17 4.59 4.52 -5.71
CA ILE A 17 5.00 3.26 -6.35
C ILE A 17 3.80 2.49 -6.88
N LEU A 18 2.68 2.48 -6.14
CA LEU A 18 1.52 1.63 -6.40
C LEU A 18 0.96 1.66 -7.82
N PRO A 19 0.89 2.80 -8.52
CA PRO A 19 0.23 2.80 -9.82
C PRO A 19 0.81 1.78 -10.80
N ASP A 20 2.12 1.64 -10.88
CA ASP A 20 2.74 0.76 -11.85
C ASP A 20 3.94 -0.03 -11.33
N TRP A 21 4.31 0.15 -10.05
CA TRP A 21 5.46 -0.50 -9.42
C TRP A 21 6.80 -0.21 -10.12
N LYS A 22 6.86 0.92 -10.83
CA LYS A 22 8.06 1.30 -11.57
C LYS A 22 9.22 1.53 -10.61
N ASP A 23 10.36 0.90 -10.91
CA ASP A 23 11.60 1.02 -10.13
C ASP A 23 11.45 0.64 -8.64
N ALA A 24 10.41 -0.13 -8.32
CA ALA A 24 10.12 -0.50 -6.93
C ALA A 24 11.28 -1.27 -6.28
N GLU A 25 11.90 -2.18 -7.03
CA GLU A 25 12.99 -3.01 -6.52
C GLU A 25 14.23 -2.19 -6.17
N LYS A 26 14.38 -1.01 -6.76
CA LYS A 26 15.51 -0.10 -6.52
C LYS A 26 15.17 1.03 -5.55
N SER A 27 13.93 1.08 -5.08
CA SER A 27 13.43 2.23 -4.32
C SER A 27 14.03 2.37 -2.93
N GLY A 28 14.54 1.28 -2.35
CA GLY A 28 15.04 1.30 -0.98
C GLY A 28 13.93 1.32 0.07
N VAL A 29 12.69 1.08 -0.34
CA VAL A 29 11.52 1.14 0.54
C VAL A 29 11.16 -0.24 1.12
N PHE A 30 11.53 -1.31 0.42
CA PHE A 30 11.11 -2.67 0.75
C PHE A 30 12.22 -3.47 1.40
N ALA A 31 11.84 -4.35 2.36
CA ALA A 31 12.78 -5.25 3.01
C ALA A 31 13.39 -6.23 2.02
N GLU A 32 14.54 -6.78 2.35
CA GLU A 32 15.33 -7.63 1.46
C GLU A 32 14.55 -8.83 0.92
N ASN A 33 13.71 -9.44 1.75
CA ASN A 33 12.94 -10.63 1.36
C ASN A 33 11.62 -10.30 0.66
N PHE A 34 11.30 -9.02 0.48
CA PHE A 34 9.97 -8.63 -0.02
C PHE A 34 9.69 -9.16 -1.44
N PHE A 35 10.55 -8.85 -2.39
CA PHE A 35 10.32 -9.24 -3.80
C PHE A 35 10.52 -10.74 -4.05
N PRO A 36 11.42 -11.45 -3.36
CA PRO A 36 11.40 -12.92 -3.43
C PRO A 36 10.07 -13.53 -3.04
N ASP A 37 9.38 -12.95 -2.04
CA ASP A 37 8.07 -13.44 -1.58
C ASP A 37 6.90 -12.86 -2.39
N ASN A 38 7.10 -11.70 -3.04
CA ASN A 38 6.06 -10.99 -3.76
C ASN A 38 6.57 -10.64 -5.17
N PRO A 39 6.40 -11.53 -6.15
CA PRO A 39 6.90 -11.29 -7.50
C PRO A 39 6.34 -10.01 -8.10
N ILE A 40 7.21 -9.20 -8.70
CA ILE A 40 6.87 -7.87 -9.19
C ILE A 40 5.74 -7.91 -10.23
N ASP A 41 5.70 -8.95 -11.08
CA ASP A 41 4.67 -9.05 -12.11
C ASP A 41 3.28 -9.24 -11.51
N SER A 42 3.19 -10.00 -10.41
CA SER A 42 1.92 -10.16 -9.69
C SER A 42 1.48 -8.86 -9.03
N LEU A 43 2.42 -8.14 -8.42
CA LEU A 43 2.14 -6.84 -7.80
C LEU A 43 1.59 -5.85 -8.83
N LYS A 44 2.23 -5.78 -10.00
CA LYS A 44 1.78 -4.92 -11.09
C LYS A 44 0.38 -5.29 -11.58
N LYS A 45 0.14 -6.57 -11.75
CA LYS A 45 -1.14 -7.08 -12.25
C LYS A 45 -2.29 -6.70 -11.32
N TYR A 46 -2.16 -6.99 -10.04
CA TYR A 46 -3.22 -6.70 -9.08
C TYR A 46 -3.47 -5.20 -8.90
N SER A 47 -2.41 -4.41 -8.86
CA SER A 47 -2.54 -2.96 -8.82
C SER A 47 -3.31 -2.44 -10.03
N LYS A 48 -2.91 -2.86 -11.21
CA LYS A 48 -3.57 -2.43 -12.46
C LYS A 48 -5.05 -2.79 -12.46
N GLU A 49 -5.38 -4.02 -12.08
CA GLU A 49 -6.76 -4.48 -12.04
C GLU A 49 -7.61 -3.63 -11.09
N LEU A 50 -7.13 -3.43 -9.87
CA LEU A 50 -7.92 -2.74 -8.85
C LEU A 50 -8.00 -1.23 -9.11
N PHE A 51 -6.92 -0.60 -9.52
CA PHE A 51 -6.96 0.83 -9.83
C PHE A 51 -7.82 1.12 -11.06
N THR A 52 -7.79 0.26 -12.07
CA THR A 52 -8.67 0.39 -13.23
C THR A 52 -10.13 0.25 -12.79
N LYS A 53 -10.43 -0.71 -11.94
CA LYS A 53 -11.78 -0.95 -11.45
C LYS A 53 -12.28 0.18 -10.56
N ALA A 54 -11.40 0.78 -9.77
CA ALA A 54 -11.74 1.90 -8.89
C ALA A 54 -12.13 3.15 -9.68
N GLY A 55 -11.51 3.36 -10.82
CA GLY A 55 -11.80 4.51 -11.67
C GLY A 55 -10.95 5.73 -11.35
N LYS A 56 -11.48 6.89 -11.64
CA LYS A 56 -10.80 8.17 -11.45
C LYS A 56 -11.16 8.80 -10.11
N ASN A 57 -10.62 9.99 -9.85
CA ASN A 57 -10.95 10.79 -8.67
C ASN A 57 -10.74 10.05 -7.34
N LEU A 58 -9.57 9.45 -7.22
CA LEU A 58 -9.21 8.70 -6.03
C LEU A 58 -8.97 9.61 -4.84
N VAL A 59 -9.46 9.20 -3.67
CA VAL A 59 -9.24 9.91 -2.41
C VAL A 59 -8.51 9.00 -1.45
N ILE A 60 -7.33 9.41 -1.01
CA ILE A 60 -6.51 8.63 -0.10
C ILE A 60 -6.88 9.01 1.33
N LYS A 61 -7.39 8.04 2.08
CA LYS A 61 -7.82 8.28 3.46
C LYS A 61 -6.65 8.13 4.43
N GLU A 62 -6.89 8.54 5.67
CA GLU A 62 -5.87 8.52 6.71
C GLU A 62 -5.43 7.10 7.07
N MET A 63 -4.18 7.00 7.49
CA MET A 63 -3.61 5.75 7.97
C MET A 63 -4.29 5.31 9.25
N LYS A 64 -4.73 4.04 9.29
CA LYS A 64 -5.23 3.38 10.50
C LYS A 64 -4.11 2.51 11.05
N ALA A 65 -3.39 3.03 12.01
CA ALA A 65 -2.26 2.32 12.60
C ALA A 65 -2.75 1.27 13.60
N GLU A 66 -2.27 0.03 13.45
CA GLU A 66 -2.45 -1.00 14.47
C GLU A 66 -1.40 -0.84 15.56
N ASN A 67 -0.19 -0.47 15.15
CA ASN A 67 0.91 -0.12 16.04
C ASN A 67 1.89 0.75 15.23
N GLN A 68 3.10 0.96 15.73
CA GLN A 68 4.07 1.83 15.08
C GLN A 68 4.63 1.27 13.77
N LEU A 69 4.49 -0.04 13.54
CA LEU A 69 5.10 -0.73 12.40
C LEU A 69 4.09 -1.33 11.43
N ARG A 70 2.79 -1.19 11.67
CA ARG A 70 1.81 -1.74 10.72
C ARG A 70 0.47 -1.04 10.81
N GLY A 71 -0.25 -1.12 9.70
CA GLY A 71 -1.58 -0.55 9.61
C GLY A 71 -2.12 -0.64 8.19
N SER A 72 -3.25 0.02 7.98
CA SER A 72 -3.92 0.01 6.69
C SER A 72 -4.50 1.39 6.38
N PHE A 73 -4.82 1.59 5.12
CA PHE A 73 -5.54 2.80 4.69
C PHE A 73 -6.41 2.47 3.49
N ILE A 74 -7.43 3.31 3.30
CA ILE A 74 -8.39 3.15 2.21
C ILE A 74 -8.09 4.18 1.12
N ILE A 75 -8.17 3.74 -0.11
CA ILE A 75 -8.21 4.61 -1.29
C ILE A 75 -9.63 4.53 -1.82
N GLU A 76 -10.37 5.63 -1.69
CA GLU A 76 -11.74 5.68 -2.21
C GLU A 76 -11.72 5.95 -3.70
N GLY A 77 -12.36 5.07 -4.46
CA GLY A 77 -12.53 5.26 -5.89
C GLY A 77 -13.99 5.57 -6.21
N GLU A 78 -14.28 5.75 -7.49
CA GLU A 78 -15.64 6.03 -7.93
C GLU A 78 -16.55 4.80 -7.83
N LYS A 79 -16.03 3.63 -8.15
CA LYS A 79 -16.82 2.39 -8.24
C LYS A 79 -16.56 1.44 -7.08
N ILE A 80 -15.32 1.34 -6.65
CA ILE A 80 -14.92 0.51 -5.50
C ILE A 80 -13.92 1.29 -4.67
N ASN A 81 -13.73 0.81 -3.44
CA ASN A 81 -12.62 1.26 -2.59
C ASN A 81 -11.54 0.20 -2.61
N ILE A 82 -10.31 0.62 -2.34
CA ILE A 82 -9.15 -0.27 -2.26
C ILE A 82 -8.58 -0.13 -0.85
N GLU A 83 -8.32 -1.26 -0.20
CA GLU A 83 -7.62 -1.24 1.08
C GLU A 83 -6.19 -1.70 0.88
N ILE A 84 -5.26 -0.92 1.40
CA ILE A 84 -3.84 -1.26 1.43
C ILE A 84 -3.46 -1.54 2.88
N TYR A 85 -2.90 -2.71 3.12
CA TYR A 85 -2.35 -3.11 4.41
C TYR A 85 -0.85 -3.37 4.24
N PHE A 86 -0.03 -2.85 5.14
CA PHE A 86 1.39 -3.16 5.10
C PHE A 86 2.00 -3.19 6.49
N THR A 87 3.09 -3.93 6.60
CA THR A 87 3.88 -4.03 7.81
C THR A 87 5.31 -3.61 7.52
N LEU A 88 5.96 -3.08 8.54
CA LEU A 88 7.37 -2.69 8.46
C LEU A 88 8.23 -3.66 9.26
N SER A 89 9.47 -3.84 8.80
CA SER A 89 10.45 -4.64 9.50
C SER A 89 10.95 -3.88 10.74
N PRO A 90 11.50 -4.59 11.74
CA PRO A 90 12.02 -3.94 12.95
C PRO A 90 13.39 -3.30 12.78
N GLU A 91 13.94 -3.28 11.57
CA GLU A 91 15.25 -2.66 11.32
C GLU A 91 15.18 -1.13 11.34
N ASN A 92 16.33 -0.49 11.30
CA ASN A 92 16.42 0.97 11.35
C ASN A 92 17.23 1.47 10.15
N PRO A 93 16.60 2.15 9.16
CA PRO A 93 15.17 2.47 9.12
C PRO A 93 14.30 1.26 8.81
N ALA A 94 13.06 1.29 9.31
CA ALA A 94 12.11 0.20 9.06
C ALA A 94 11.66 0.19 7.60
N MET A 95 11.60 -0.99 6.99
CA MET A 95 11.31 -1.19 5.58
C MET A 95 9.99 -1.94 5.41
N ILE A 96 9.31 -1.78 4.29
CA ILE A 96 8.07 -2.52 4.03
C ILE A 96 8.42 -4.01 3.89
N GLN A 97 7.82 -4.82 4.77
CA GLN A 97 8.06 -6.25 4.85
C GLN A 97 6.91 -7.07 4.29
N GLU A 98 5.67 -6.67 4.58
CA GLU A 98 4.47 -7.32 4.04
C GLU A 98 3.57 -6.26 3.41
N TYR A 99 2.82 -6.68 2.41
CA TYR A 99 1.92 -5.80 1.67
C TYR A 99 0.74 -6.60 1.17
N ARG A 100 -0.45 -6.05 1.34
CA ARG A 100 -1.68 -6.64 0.80
C ARG A 100 -2.55 -5.54 0.21
N ILE A 101 -3.16 -5.87 -0.91
CA ILE A 101 -4.12 -5.00 -1.57
C ILE A 101 -5.40 -5.78 -1.78
N ARG A 102 -6.53 -5.16 -1.47
CA ARG A 102 -7.82 -5.82 -1.72
C ARG A 102 -8.89 -4.82 -2.08
N GLU A 103 -9.88 -5.31 -2.80
CA GLU A 103 -11.07 -4.55 -3.12
C GLU A 103 -11.99 -4.50 -1.90
N VAL A 104 -12.55 -3.32 -1.63
CA VAL A 104 -13.57 -3.14 -0.60
C VAL A 104 -14.79 -2.54 -1.29
N PRO A 105 -15.94 -3.24 -1.25
CA PRO A 105 -17.15 -2.69 -1.87
C PRO A 105 -17.56 -1.39 -1.19
N LYS A 106 -18.10 -0.47 -1.98
CA LYS A 106 -18.66 0.76 -1.42
C LYS A 106 -19.94 0.44 -0.67
N LYS A 107 -20.14 1.08 0.46
CA LYS A 107 -21.38 0.91 1.22
C LYS A 107 -22.54 1.51 0.44
N LYS A 108 -23.62 0.75 0.34
CA LYS A 108 -24.88 1.27 -0.20
C LYS A 108 -25.53 2.16 0.85
N LYS A 109 -26.07 3.27 0.39
CA LYS A 109 -26.88 4.13 1.26
C LYS A 109 -28.29 3.56 1.43
#